data_67734ad589a9b12a4bf38068179bc1cb
#
_entry.id   67734ad589a9b12a4bf38068179bc1cb
#
_cell.length_a   1.000
_cell.length_b   1.000
_cell.length_c   1.000
_cell.angle_alpha   90.00
_cell.angle_beta   90.00
_cell.angle_gamma   90.00
#
_symmetry.space_group_name_H-M   'P 1'
#
loop_
_entity.id
_entity.type
_entity.pdbx_description
1 polymer ?
#
loop_
_entity_poly.entity_id
_entity_poly.type
_entity_poly.pdbx_seq_one_letter_code
_entity_poly.pdbx_strand_id
1 'polypeptide(L)'
;MLSSTADHLFWMARYIERAENSARMLDIHLQSSLLAGGRSESQRNQSAQAVLLISELVPAFEQSQKNQSKTNPKTQNEHISDAVLRFMVSDPNNSSSIYSALYSARENARAVRGAITTELWETINVTWLKLQARLENDAWMQDMPAFFDWVKHLSLIHISEPTRPY
;
A
#
# COMPACT_ATOMS: atom_id res chain seq x y z
N MET A 1 -19.57 -14.15 -19.91
CA MET A 1 -18.87 -14.83 -18.81
C MET A 1 -17.34 -14.72 -18.92
N LEU A 2 -16.71 -15.07 -20.05
CA LEU A 2 -15.24 -14.98 -20.24
C LEU A 2 -14.66 -13.57 -20.09
N SER A 3 -15.37 -12.55 -20.60
CA SER A 3 -14.97 -11.15 -20.49
C SER A 3 -14.86 -10.67 -19.01
N SER A 4 -15.86 -10.96 -18.19
CA SER A 4 -15.87 -10.59 -16.78
C SER A 4 -14.74 -11.28 -15.99
N THR A 5 -14.44 -12.54 -16.28
CA THR A 5 -13.32 -13.26 -15.65
C THR A 5 -11.98 -12.63 -16.03
N ALA A 6 -11.80 -12.29 -17.31
CA ALA A 6 -10.59 -11.63 -17.79
C ALA A 6 -10.41 -10.25 -17.12
N ASP A 7 -11.48 -9.47 -16.96
CA ASP A 7 -11.46 -8.19 -16.29
C ASP A 7 -11.01 -8.33 -14.83
N HIS A 8 -11.57 -9.28 -14.08
CA HIS A 8 -11.17 -9.49 -12.70
C HIS A 8 -9.70 -9.93 -12.57
N LEU A 9 -9.20 -10.81 -13.45
CA LEU A 9 -7.80 -11.21 -13.47
C LEU A 9 -6.88 -10.03 -13.79
N PHE A 10 -7.25 -9.22 -14.79
CA PHE A 10 -6.51 -8.02 -15.15
C PHE A 10 -6.44 -7.04 -13.96
N TRP A 11 -7.57 -6.71 -13.35
CA TRP A 11 -7.59 -5.76 -12.23
C TRP A 11 -6.90 -6.32 -10.99
N MET A 12 -7.01 -7.61 -10.70
CA MET A 12 -6.26 -8.26 -9.63
C MET A 12 -4.76 -8.00 -9.78
N ALA A 13 -4.19 -8.27 -10.97
CA ALA A 13 -2.78 -8.04 -11.25
C ALA A 13 -2.41 -6.56 -11.14
N ARG A 14 -3.23 -5.67 -11.73
CA ARG A 14 -3.01 -4.22 -11.69
C ARG A 14 -3.02 -3.64 -10.28
N TYR A 15 -3.84 -4.18 -9.39
CA TYR A 15 -3.87 -3.74 -7.99
C TYR A 15 -2.64 -4.22 -7.20
N ILE A 16 -2.13 -5.42 -7.47
CA ILE A 16 -0.85 -5.89 -6.90
C ILE A 16 0.30 -4.99 -7.35
N GLU A 17 0.41 -4.72 -8.66
CA GLU A 17 1.41 -3.81 -9.20
C GLU A 17 1.31 -2.39 -8.60
N ARG A 18 0.10 -1.90 -8.39
CA ARG A 18 -0.12 -0.59 -7.75
C ARG A 18 0.43 -0.57 -6.33
N ALA A 19 0.16 -1.60 -5.53
CA ALA A 19 0.69 -1.71 -4.17
C ALA A 19 2.23 -1.72 -4.17
N GLU A 20 2.84 -2.50 -5.06
CA GLU A 20 4.31 -2.55 -5.20
C GLU A 20 4.90 -1.20 -5.62
N ASN A 21 4.29 -0.51 -6.59
CA ASN A 21 4.77 0.79 -7.05
C ASN A 21 4.65 1.85 -5.96
N SER A 22 3.54 1.85 -5.19
CA SER A 22 3.40 2.71 -4.01
C SER A 22 4.49 2.43 -2.98
N ALA A 23 4.77 1.16 -2.69
CA ALA A 23 5.84 0.79 -1.76
C ALA A 23 7.23 1.21 -2.25
N ARG A 24 7.54 1.04 -3.56
CA ARG A 24 8.82 1.51 -4.14
C ARG A 24 8.98 3.02 -4.00
N MET A 25 7.94 3.78 -4.29
CA MET A 25 7.96 5.24 -4.17
C MET A 25 8.19 5.69 -2.72
N LEU A 26 7.49 5.08 -1.77
CA LEU A 26 7.61 5.39 -0.36
C LEU A 26 8.97 4.97 0.22
N ASP A 27 9.52 3.84 -0.22
CA ASP A 27 10.85 3.38 0.18
C ASP A 27 11.95 4.35 -0.32
N ILE A 28 11.89 4.79 -1.57
CA ILE A 28 12.81 5.81 -2.10
C ILE A 28 12.70 7.11 -1.30
N HIS A 29 11.48 7.54 -0.96
CA HIS A 29 11.26 8.71 -0.13
C HIS A 29 11.90 8.55 1.26
N LEU A 30 11.70 7.39 1.91
CA LEU A 30 12.28 7.07 3.20
C LEU A 30 13.81 7.08 3.15
N GLN A 31 14.42 6.37 2.18
CA GLN A 31 15.86 6.31 2.00
C GLN A 31 16.45 7.70 1.73
N SER A 32 15.82 8.50 0.89
CA SER A 32 16.24 9.87 0.62
C SER A 32 16.21 10.74 1.87
N SER A 33 15.26 10.51 2.77
CA SER A 33 15.17 11.24 4.04
C SER A 33 16.25 10.84 5.03
N LEU A 34 16.68 9.57 5.01
CA LEU A 34 17.75 9.03 5.88
C LEU A 34 19.16 9.45 5.41
N LEU A 35 19.42 9.39 4.09
CA LEU A 35 20.74 9.71 3.52
C LEU A 35 21.11 11.20 3.68
N ALA A 36 20.13 12.05 3.81
CA ALA A 36 20.38 13.49 3.95
C ALA A 36 20.81 13.93 5.35
N GLY A 37 21.30 13.04 6.19
CA GLY A 37 21.99 13.20 7.46
C GLY A 37 21.76 14.52 8.21
N GLY A 38 20.52 14.79 8.71
CA GLY A 38 20.21 16.01 9.44
C GLY A 38 19.32 17.00 8.68
N ARG A 39 18.52 16.55 7.71
CA ARG A 39 17.49 17.42 7.09
C ARG A 39 16.61 18.03 8.16
N SER A 40 16.41 19.35 8.04
CA SER A 40 15.44 20.07 8.86
C SER A 40 14.04 19.45 8.67
N GLU A 41 13.19 19.59 9.68
CA GLU A 41 11.78 19.16 9.60
C GLU A 41 11.07 19.70 8.35
N SER A 42 11.39 20.94 7.95
CA SER A 42 10.92 21.57 6.72
C SER A 42 11.25 20.76 5.46
N GLN A 43 12.45 20.20 5.35
CA GLN A 43 12.86 19.41 4.20
C GLN A 43 12.18 18.03 4.17
N ARG A 44 11.93 17.41 5.34
CA ARG A 44 11.14 16.18 5.43
C ARG A 44 9.70 16.39 4.98
N ASN A 45 9.11 17.50 5.41
CA ASN A 45 7.75 17.87 5.00
C ASN A 45 7.64 18.16 3.49
N GLN A 46 8.63 18.84 2.91
CA GLN A 46 8.68 19.05 1.46
C GLN A 46 8.79 17.73 0.68
N SER A 47 9.63 16.81 1.14
CA SER A 47 9.74 15.48 0.51
C SER A 47 8.42 14.70 0.59
N ALA A 48 7.73 14.73 1.72
CA ALA A 48 6.43 14.08 1.89
C ALA A 48 5.37 14.70 0.98
N GLN A 49 5.34 16.03 0.86
CA GLN A 49 4.45 16.72 -0.07
C GLN A 49 4.75 16.36 -1.53
N ALA A 50 6.02 16.17 -1.90
CA ALA A 50 6.38 15.73 -3.25
C ALA A 50 5.75 14.37 -3.61
N VAL A 51 5.67 13.43 -2.67
CA VAL A 51 4.97 12.15 -2.87
C VAL A 51 3.50 12.36 -3.23
N LEU A 52 2.81 13.26 -2.51
CA LEU A 52 1.41 13.57 -2.79
C LEU A 52 1.22 14.29 -4.14
N LEU A 53 2.14 15.18 -4.50
CA LEU A 53 2.10 15.89 -5.79
C LEU A 53 2.31 14.95 -6.97
N ILE A 54 3.32 14.07 -6.90
CA ILE A 54 3.61 13.07 -7.95
C ILE A 54 2.44 12.09 -8.12
N SER A 55 1.76 11.77 -7.01
CA SER A 55 0.61 10.85 -7.00
C SER A 55 -0.72 11.54 -7.31
N GLU A 56 -0.74 12.86 -7.47
CA GLU A 56 -1.96 13.68 -7.64
C GLU A 56 -2.98 13.53 -6.49
N LEU A 57 -2.50 13.25 -5.28
CA LEU A 57 -3.33 12.91 -4.12
C LEU A 57 -3.45 14.06 -3.09
N VAL A 58 -2.95 15.26 -3.39
CA VAL A 58 -3.02 16.41 -2.47
C VAL A 58 -4.47 16.71 -2.01
N PRO A 59 -5.48 16.81 -2.91
CA PRO A 59 -6.85 17.09 -2.47
C PRO A 59 -7.44 15.96 -1.61
N ALA A 60 -7.15 14.71 -1.94
CA ALA A 60 -7.62 13.55 -1.18
C ALA A 60 -6.99 13.49 0.21
N PHE A 61 -5.71 13.82 0.32
CA PHE A 61 -5.01 13.92 1.60
C PHE A 61 -5.58 15.02 2.49
N GLU A 62 -5.80 16.22 1.95
CA GLU A 62 -6.41 17.32 2.70
C GLU A 62 -7.81 16.96 3.21
N GLN A 63 -8.60 16.26 2.40
CA GLN A 63 -9.92 15.79 2.81
C GLN A 63 -9.84 14.74 3.92
N SER A 64 -8.90 13.80 3.82
CA SER A 64 -8.64 12.79 4.87
C SER A 64 -8.24 13.47 6.19
N GLN A 65 -7.33 14.43 6.16
CA GLN A 65 -6.91 15.19 7.34
C GLN A 65 -8.06 15.94 8.00
N LYS A 66 -8.93 16.58 7.23
CA LYS A 66 -10.13 17.27 7.75
C LYS A 66 -11.09 16.29 8.45
N ASN A 67 -11.25 15.09 7.91
CA ASN A 67 -12.11 14.07 8.50
C ASN A 67 -11.51 13.49 9.79
N GLN A 68 -10.21 13.23 9.81
CA GLN A 68 -9.48 12.71 10.99
C GLN A 68 -9.48 13.73 12.14
N SER A 69 -9.27 15.00 11.85
CA SER A 69 -9.30 16.09 12.87
C SER A 69 -10.65 16.22 13.56
N LYS A 70 -11.75 15.86 12.89
CA LYS A 70 -13.09 15.84 13.49
C LYS A 70 -13.31 14.64 14.41
N THR A 71 -12.65 13.52 14.13
CA THR A 71 -12.88 12.24 14.82
C THR A 71 -11.88 12.02 15.97
N ASN A 72 -10.65 12.54 15.85
CA ASN A 72 -9.61 12.30 16.83
C ASN A 72 -8.68 13.53 16.99
N PRO A 73 -8.88 14.39 18.03
CA PRO A 73 -8.08 15.61 18.21
C PRO A 73 -6.60 15.35 18.54
N LYS A 74 -6.20 14.11 18.88
CA LYS A 74 -4.80 13.76 19.13
C LYS A 74 -3.92 13.75 17.88
N THR A 75 -4.51 13.68 16.70
CA THR A 75 -3.78 13.66 15.41
C THR A 75 -3.25 15.04 14.99
N GLN A 76 -3.63 16.12 15.69
CA GLN A 76 -3.21 17.48 15.35
C GLN A 76 -1.71 17.75 15.56
N ASN A 77 -1.00 16.92 16.30
CA ASN A 77 0.45 17.06 16.56
C ASN A 77 1.30 16.02 15.79
N GLU A 78 0.73 15.32 14.82
CA GLU A 78 1.49 14.37 14.01
C GLU A 78 2.35 15.10 12.99
N HIS A 79 3.58 14.62 12.78
CA HIS A 79 4.42 15.14 11.72
C HIS A 79 3.77 14.89 10.34
N ILE A 80 3.79 15.88 9.46
CA ILE A 80 3.20 15.77 8.11
C ILE A 80 3.74 14.55 7.37
N SER A 81 5.02 14.24 7.52
CA SER A 81 5.65 13.05 6.94
C SER A 81 4.96 11.75 7.37
N ASP A 82 4.67 11.59 8.66
CA ASP A 82 4.04 10.38 9.19
C ASP A 82 2.57 10.29 8.76
N ALA A 83 1.87 11.43 8.73
CA ALA A 83 0.51 11.51 8.24
C ALA A 83 0.41 11.11 6.75
N VAL A 84 1.35 11.54 5.92
CA VAL A 84 1.43 11.15 4.50
C VAL A 84 1.72 9.66 4.37
N LEU A 85 2.64 9.11 5.16
CA LEU A 85 2.94 7.68 5.15
C LEU A 85 1.70 6.86 5.52
N ARG A 86 0.98 7.22 6.59
CA ARG A 86 -0.27 6.54 6.98
C ARG A 86 -1.32 6.62 5.89
N PHE A 87 -1.51 7.80 5.30
CA PHE A 87 -2.46 8.01 4.20
C PHE A 87 -2.14 7.12 2.99
N MET A 88 -0.86 6.98 2.63
CA MET A 88 -0.42 6.17 1.50
C MET A 88 -0.38 4.67 1.80
N VAL A 89 -0.20 4.27 3.04
CA VAL A 89 -0.08 2.85 3.42
C VAL A 89 -1.42 2.29 3.87
N SER A 90 -2.11 2.93 4.82
CA SER A 90 -3.19 2.31 5.58
C SER A 90 -4.56 2.96 5.45
N ASP A 91 -4.70 4.14 4.83
CA ASP A 91 -6.00 4.81 4.74
C ASP A 91 -6.95 4.07 3.78
N PRO A 92 -8.07 3.51 4.26
CA PRO A 92 -9.03 2.80 3.42
C PRO A 92 -9.81 3.73 2.47
N ASN A 93 -9.86 5.03 2.75
CA ASN A 93 -10.52 6.02 1.91
C ASN A 93 -9.63 6.50 0.75
N ASN A 94 -8.33 6.24 0.83
CA ASN A 94 -7.40 6.48 -0.27
C ASN A 94 -7.37 5.25 -1.19
N SER A 95 -7.99 5.34 -2.36
CA SER A 95 -8.01 4.25 -3.36
C SER A 95 -6.62 3.85 -3.88
N SER A 96 -5.60 4.69 -3.66
CA SER A 96 -4.22 4.47 -4.05
C SER A 96 -3.34 3.96 -2.90
N SER A 97 -3.90 3.80 -1.69
CA SER A 97 -3.15 3.23 -0.56
C SER A 97 -2.80 1.76 -0.82
N ILE A 98 -1.73 1.30 -0.18
CA ILE A 98 -1.33 -0.12 -0.22
C ILE A 98 -2.47 -1.00 0.31
N TYR A 99 -3.15 -0.56 1.38
CA TYR A 99 -4.32 -1.24 1.94
C TYR A 99 -5.42 -1.42 0.89
N SER A 100 -5.88 -0.33 0.27
CA SER A 100 -6.98 -0.35 -0.71
C SER A 100 -6.62 -1.14 -1.96
N ALA A 101 -5.37 -1.06 -2.40
CA ALA A 101 -4.89 -1.83 -3.55
C ALA A 101 -4.91 -3.33 -3.26
N LEU A 102 -4.36 -3.80 -2.14
CA LEU A 102 -4.37 -5.22 -1.79
C LEU A 102 -5.76 -5.74 -1.43
N TYR A 103 -6.62 -4.91 -0.83
CA TYR A 103 -8.04 -5.23 -0.65
C TYR A 103 -8.72 -5.49 -2.00
N SER A 104 -8.55 -4.57 -2.96
CA SER A 104 -9.15 -4.68 -4.29
C SER A 104 -8.59 -5.87 -5.07
N ALA A 105 -7.29 -6.17 -4.95
CA ALA A 105 -6.70 -7.37 -5.55
C ALA A 105 -7.37 -8.64 -5.03
N ARG A 106 -7.53 -8.75 -3.70
CA ARG A 106 -8.19 -9.90 -3.06
C ARG A 106 -9.65 -10.02 -3.47
N GLU A 107 -10.42 -8.94 -3.54
CA GLU A 107 -11.83 -9.00 -3.96
C GLU A 107 -11.98 -9.41 -5.42
N ASN A 108 -11.09 -8.96 -6.30
CA ASN A 108 -11.06 -9.44 -7.69
C ASN A 108 -10.70 -10.93 -7.77
N ALA A 109 -9.70 -11.40 -7.01
CA ALA A 109 -9.37 -12.83 -6.92
C ALA A 109 -10.55 -13.66 -6.40
N ARG A 110 -11.28 -13.15 -5.40
CA ARG A 110 -12.47 -13.81 -4.83
C ARG A 110 -13.58 -13.98 -5.86
N ALA A 111 -13.81 -12.97 -6.69
CA ALA A 111 -14.83 -13.00 -7.73
C ALA A 111 -14.57 -14.07 -8.79
N VAL A 112 -13.30 -14.42 -9.01
CA VAL A 112 -12.87 -15.43 -10.01
C VAL A 112 -12.25 -16.67 -9.39
N ARG A 113 -12.53 -16.96 -8.13
CA ARG A 113 -11.93 -18.08 -7.38
C ARG A 113 -12.02 -19.43 -8.11
N GLY A 114 -13.08 -19.65 -8.88
CA GLY A 114 -13.25 -20.86 -9.68
C GLY A 114 -12.41 -20.91 -10.96
N ALA A 115 -11.74 -19.81 -11.32
CA ALA A 115 -10.92 -19.69 -12.52
C ALA A 115 -9.40 -19.54 -12.22
N ILE A 116 -9.03 -19.42 -10.95
CA ILE A 116 -7.64 -19.37 -10.48
C ILE A 116 -7.31 -20.65 -9.70
N THR A 117 -6.01 -20.93 -9.54
CA THR A 117 -5.57 -22.09 -8.74
C THR A 117 -5.84 -21.86 -7.25
N THR A 118 -5.96 -22.94 -6.50
CA THR A 118 -6.14 -22.88 -5.05
C THR A 118 -4.95 -22.18 -4.39
N GLU A 119 -3.74 -22.49 -4.84
CA GLU A 119 -2.49 -21.91 -4.34
C GLU A 119 -2.47 -20.40 -4.53
N LEU A 120 -2.86 -19.91 -5.71
CA LEU A 120 -2.91 -18.47 -5.97
C LEU A 120 -3.91 -17.76 -5.06
N TRP A 121 -5.10 -18.35 -4.89
CA TRP A 121 -6.10 -17.80 -3.96
C TRP A 121 -5.58 -17.76 -2.52
N GLU A 122 -5.00 -18.86 -2.05
CA GLU A 122 -4.45 -18.95 -0.69
C GLU A 122 -3.35 -17.92 -0.48
N THR A 123 -2.44 -17.78 -1.44
CA THR A 123 -1.35 -16.81 -1.38
C THR A 123 -1.87 -15.37 -1.27
N ILE A 124 -2.85 -14.98 -2.09
CA ILE A 124 -3.47 -13.65 -2.04
C ILE A 124 -4.17 -13.44 -0.69
N ASN A 125 -4.91 -14.43 -0.21
CA ASN A 125 -5.63 -14.31 1.05
C ASN A 125 -4.68 -14.24 2.26
N VAL A 126 -3.62 -15.03 2.28
CA VAL A 126 -2.57 -14.97 3.32
C VAL A 126 -1.84 -13.63 3.28
N THR A 127 -1.55 -13.10 2.09
CA THR A 127 -0.97 -11.76 1.93
C THR A 127 -1.86 -10.69 2.56
N TRP A 128 -3.15 -10.75 2.32
CA TRP A 128 -4.11 -9.85 2.94
C TRP A 128 -4.11 -9.94 4.47
N LEU A 129 -4.14 -11.15 5.03
CA LEU A 129 -4.09 -11.36 6.49
C LEU A 129 -2.78 -10.84 7.09
N LYS A 130 -1.65 -11.07 6.41
CA LYS A 130 -0.34 -10.53 6.83
C LYS A 130 -0.32 -9.00 6.79
N LEU A 131 -0.95 -8.39 5.77
CA LEU A 131 -1.08 -6.93 5.72
C LEU A 131 -1.85 -6.41 6.93
N GLN A 132 -3.04 -6.99 7.20
CA GLN A 132 -3.86 -6.56 8.33
C GLN A 132 -3.10 -6.64 9.66
N ALA A 133 -2.41 -7.76 9.93
CA ALA A 133 -1.61 -7.93 11.14
C ALA A 133 -0.46 -6.89 11.25
N ARG A 134 0.16 -6.50 10.11
CA ARG A 134 1.21 -5.48 10.09
C ARG A 134 0.67 -4.06 10.29
N LEU A 135 -0.56 -3.81 9.86
CA LEU A 135 -1.21 -2.51 10.04
C LEU A 135 -1.81 -2.33 11.44
N GLU A 136 -2.03 -3.41 12.19
CA GLU A 136 -2.48 -3.33 13.57
C GLU A 136 -1.51 -2.52 14.44
N ASN A 137 -2.06 -1.52 15.16
CA ASN A 137 -1.29 -0.63 16.04
C ASN A 137 -0.08 0.03 15.36
N ASP A 138 -0.14 0.22 14.03
CA ASP A 138 0.96 0.78 13.21
C ASP A 138 2.29 0.02 13.35
N ALA A 139 2.25 -1.29 13.57
CA ALA A 139 3.45 -2.10 13.76
C ALA A 139 4.43 -2.00 12.57
N TRP A 140 3.94 -1.75 11.36
CA TRP A 140 4.76 -1.52 10.16
C TRP A 140 5.68 -0.30 10.28
N MET A 141 5.33 0.70 11.11
CA MET A 141 6.17 1.89 11.32
C MET A 141 7.42 1.59 12.15
N GLN A 142 7.47 0.47 12.87
CA GLN A 142 8.65 0.07 13.64
C GLN A 142 9.79 -0.43 12.73
N ASP A 143 9.45 -1.00 11.57
CA ASP A 143 10.41 -1.45 10.56
C ASP A 143 9.84 -1.19 9.14
N MET A 144 9.78 0.09 8.79
CA MET A 144 9.30 0.53 7.47
C MET A 144 10.08 -0.07 6.30
N PRO A 145 11.43 -0.16 6.34
CA PRO A 145 12.18 -0.77 5.25
C PRO A 145 11.77 -2.22 4.99
N ALA A 146 11.67 -3.06 6.02
CA ALA A 146 11.25 -4.45 5.88
C ALA A 146 9.78 -4.56 5.42
N PHE A 147 8.92 -3.64 5.83
CA PHE A 147 7.54 -3.58 5.35
C PHE A 147 7.48 -3.28 3.85
N PHE A 148 8.16 -2.21 3.39
CA PHE A 148 8.19 -1.85 1.98
C PHE A 148 8.86 -2.92 1.13
N ASP A 149 9.94 -3.53 1.63
CA ASP A 149 10.60 -4.62 0.93
C ASP A 149 9.66 -5.82 0.73
N TRP A 150 8.92 -6.21 1.75
CA TRP A 150 7.90 -7.24 1.64
C TRP A 150 6.83 -6.88 0.59
N VAL A 151 6.31 -5.65 0.57
CA VAL A 151 5.28 -5.24 -0.41
C VAL A 151 5.85 -5.21 -1.83
N LYS A 152 7.08 -4.75 -2.03
CA LYS A 152 7.74 -4.68 -3.36
C LYS A 152 7.89 -6.04 -4.05
N HIS A 153 7.85 -7.12 -3.30
CA HIS A 153 8.09 -8.48 -3.82
C HIS A 153 6.83 -9.35 -3.89
N LEU A 154 5.63 -8.77 -3.71
CA LEU A 154 4.38 -9.54 -3.71
C LEU A 154 4.13 -10.26 -5.03
N SER A 155 4.42 -9.63 -6.18
CA SER A 155 4.23 -10.27 -7.49
C SER A 155 5.14 -11.49 -7.66
N LEU A 156 6.35 -11.48 -7.12
CA LEU A 156 7.25 -12.64 -7.17
C LEU A 156 6.70 -13.82 -6.37
N ILE A 157 6.07 -13.56 -5.22
CA ILE A 157 5.43 -14.59 -4.41
C ILE A 157 4.23 -15.19 -5.16
N HIS A 158 3.44 -14.35 -5.85
CA HIS A 158 2.22 -14.78 -6.55
C HIS A 158 2.50 -15.46 -7.90
N ILE A 159 3.62 -15.16 -8.57
CA ILE A 159 3.95 -15.67 -9.91
C ILE A 159 4.92 -16.86 -9.85
N SER A 160 5.83 -16.89 -8.87
CA SER A 160 6.93 -17.87 -8.85
C SER A 160 6.56 -19.22 -8.24
N GLU A 161 5.56 -19.29 -7.35
CA GLU A 161 5.17 -20.53 -6.70
C GLU A 161 4.32 -21.47 -7.57
N PRO A 162 3.38 -20.98 -8.43
CA PRO A 162 2.59 -21.87 -9.27
C PRO A 162 3.35 -22.57 -10.40
N THR A 163 4.59 -22.16 -10.67
CA THR A 163 5.39 -22.68 -11.80
C THR A 163 6.48 -23.66 -11.39
N ARG A 164 6.57 -24.08 -10.12
CA ARG A 164 7.48 -25.17 -9.76
C ARG A 164 6.93 -26.49 -10.32
N PRO A 165 7.57 -27.11 -11.33
CA PRO A 165 7.22 -28.46 -11.72
C PRO A 165 7.57 -29.41 -10.58
N TYR A 166 6.67 -30.34 -10.28
CA TYR A 166 6.87 -31.46 -9.37
C TYR A 166 8.02 -32.35 -9.87
#